data_02844f5d2c40a6c2aa8e1e90b622bec5
#
_entry.id   02844f5d2c40a6c2aa8e1e90b622bec5
#
_cell.length_a   1.000
_cell.length_b   1.000
_cell.length_c   1.000
_cell.angle_alpha   90.00
_cell.angle_beta   90.00
_cell.angle_gamma   90.00
#
_symmetry.space_group_name_H-M   'P 1'
#
loop_
_entity.id
_entity.type
_entity.pdbx_description
1 polymer ?
#
loop_
_entity_poly.entity_id
_entity_poly.type
_entity_poly.pdbx_seq_one_letter_code
_entity_poly.pdbx_strand_id
1 'polypeptide(L)' 'MTVTELKEKLQEIENKGLGKLVVAYYYESTKEVTNCDICLSMDGVGQYVEVR' A
#
# COMPACT_ATOMS: atom_id res chain seq x y z
N MET A 1 9.18 6.82 -2.11
CA MET A 1 8.14 7.46 -1.27
C MET A 1 8.72 7.86 0.07
N THR A 2 8.46 9.07 0.52
CA THR A 2 8.88 9.51 1.85
C THR A 2 7.84 9.09 2.91
N VAL A 3 8.22 9.19 4.18
CA VAL A 3 7.29 8.91 5.29
C VAL A 3 6.09 9.83 5.23
N THR A 4 6.30 11.10 4.93
CA THR A 4 5.20 12.07 4.82
C THR A 4 4.24 11.73 3.68
N GLU A 5 4.78 11.34 2.53
CA GLU A 5 3.96 10.92 1.38
C GLU A 5 3.16 9.66 1.70
N LEU A 6 3.76 8.69 2.39
CA LEU A 6 3.07 7.49 2.82
C LEU A 6 1.91 7.81 3.76
N LYS A 7 2.15 8.67 4.73
CA LYS A 7 1.13 9.12 5.68
C LYS A 7 -0.05 9.76 4.96
N GLU A 8 0.23 10.64 4.00
CA GLU A 8 -0.80 11.33 3.23
C GLU A 8 -1.63 10.36 2.40
N LYS A 9 -0.98 9.40 1.74
CA LYS A 9 -1.67 8.38 0.94
C LYS A 9 -2.55 7.48 1.79
N LEU A 10 -2.07 7.06 2.95
CA LEU A 10 -2.86 6.27 3.88
C LEU A 10 -4.05 7.05 4.40
N GLN A 11 -3.87 8.34 4.67
CA GLN A 11 -4.97 9.20 5.12
C GLN A 11 -6.04 9.34 4.03
N GLU A 12 -5.65 9.47 2.77
CA GLU A 12 -6.60 9.52 1.67
C GLU A 12 -7.43 8.23 1.57
N ILE A 13 -6.78 7.09 1.71
CA ILE A 13 -7.45 5.79 1.68
C ILE A 13 -8.46 5.68 2.83
N GLU A 14 -8.06 6.10 4.02
CA GLU A 14 -8.93 6.11 5.19
C GLU A 14 -10.12 7.05 5.00
N ASN A 15 -9.89 8.23 4.43
CA ASN A 15 -10.94 9.20 4.15
C ASN A 15 -11.97 8.70 3.14
N LYS A 16 -11.59 7.75 2.28
CA LYS A 16 -12.52 7.09 1.35
C LYS A 16 -13.33 5.99 2.00
N GLY A 17 -13.18 5.78 3.30
CA GLY A 17 -13.85 4.70 4.02
C GLY A 17 -13.17 3.35 3.89
N LEU A 18 -11.94 3.31 3.42
CA LEU A 18 -11.20 2.08 3.15
C LEU A 18 -10.14 1.77 4.23
N GLY A 19 -10.29 2.35 5.41
CA GLY A 19 -9.33 2.19 6.49
C GLY A 19 -9.23 0.78 7.06
N LYS A 20 -10.19 -0.10 6.73
CA LYS A 20 -10.18 -1.50 7.20
C LYS A 20 -9.49 -2.46 6.24
N LEU A 21 -9.02 -1.97 5.10
CA LEU A 21 -8.34 -2.82 4.12
C LEU A 21 -7.01 -3.32 4.68
N VAL A 22 -6.69 -4.55 4.33
CA VAL A 22 -5.42 -5.15 4.68
C VAL A 22 -4.31 -4.53 3.83
N VAL A 23 -3.16 -4.29 4.45
CA VAL A 23 -1.95 -3.87 3.74
C VAL A 23 -1.12 -5.11 3.45
N ALA A 24 -0.79 -5.31 2.19
CA ALA A 24 0.00 -6.45 1.74
C ALA A 24 1.18 -5.96 0.89
N TYR A 25 2.23 -6.75 0.82
CA TYR A 25 3.37 -6.44 -0.03
C TYR A 25 3.67 -7.63 -0.94
N TYR A 26 4.18 -7.31 -2.12
CA TYR A 26 4.65 -8.33 -3.04
C TYR A 26 6.10 -8.67 -2.68
N TYR A 27 6.35 -9.94 -2.38
CA TYR A 27 7.67 -10.38 -1.98
C TYR A 27 8.58 -10.54 -3.20
N GLU A 28 9.66 -9.78 -3.22
CA GLU A 28 10.75 -9.96 -4.16
C GLU A 28 12.03 -10.24 -3.40
N SER A 29 12.78 -11.23 -3.85
CA SER A 29 14.03 -11.60 -3.20
C SER A 29 15.17 -10.68 -3.63
N THR A 30 15.02 -9.38 -3.38
CA THR A 30 16.09 -8.41 -3.60
C THR A 30 16.67 -7.98 -2.26
N LYS A 31 17.97 -7.76 -2.23
CA LYS A 31 18.67 -7.24 -1.05
C LYS A 31 18.90 -5.74 -1.10
N GLU A 32 18.45 -5.09 -2.16
CA GLU A 32 18.61 -3.66 -2.34
C GLU A 32 17.48 -2.89 -1.67
N VAL A 33 17.84 -1.78 -1.03
CA VAL A 33 16.85 -0.83 -0.52
C VAL A 33 16.39 0.04 -1.68
N THR A 34 15.13 -0.05 -2.02
CA THR A 34 14.56 0.71 -3.12
C THR A 34 13.38 1.54 -2.65
N ASN A 35 13.09 2.60 -3.40
CA ASN A 35 11.87 3.35 -3.21
C ASN A 35 10.66 2.44 -3.47
N CYS A 36 9.63 2.60 -2.66
CA CYS A 36 8.38 1.89 -2.86
C CYS A 36 7.21 2.86 -3.01
N ASP A 37 6.09 2.35 -3.46
CA ASP A 37 4.84 3.08 -3.53
C ASP A 37 3.72 2.19 -2.99
N ILE A 38 2.55 2.78 -2.78
CA ILE A 38 1.36 2.03 -2.40
C ILE A 38 0.26 2.27 -3.43
N CYS A 39 -0.53 1.24 -3.66
CA CYS A 39 -1.67 1.34 -4.56
C CYS A 39 -2.81 0.45 -4.07
N LEU A 40 -4.01 0.71 -4.56
CA LEU A 40 -5.15 -0.14 -4.32
C LEU A 40 -5.14 -1.27 -5.36
N SER A 41 -5.25 -2.49 -4.90
CA SER A 41 -5.32 -3.67 -5.74
C SER A 41 -6.52 -4.53 -5.37
N MET A 42 -6.86 -5.46 -6.24
CA MET A 42 -7.99 -6.36 -6.03
C MET A 42 -7.60 -7.76 -6.49
N ASP A 43 -7.94 -8.74 -5.68
CA ASP A 43 -7.80 -10.16 -6.05
C ASP A 43 -9.17 -10.86 -5.96
N GLY A 44 -9.18 -12.19 -6.03
CA GLY A 44 -10.43 -12.96 -5.95
C GLY A 44 -11.12 -12.91 -4.59
N VAL A 45 -10.45 -12.40 -3.57
CA VAL A 45 -10.98 -12.30 -2.20
C VAL A 45 -11.51 -10.89 -1.91
N GLY A 46 -10.99 -9.88 -2.56
CA GLY A 46 -11.43 -8.51 -2.38
C GLY A 46 -10.33 -7.49 -2.60
N GLN A 47 -10.59 -6.26 -2.20
CA GLN A 47 -9.67 -5.14 -2.35
C GLN A 47 -8.67 -5.09 -1.19
N TYR A 48 -7.47 -4.67 -1.48
CA TYR A 48 -6.41 -4.50 -0.48
C TYR A 48 -5.45 -3.39 -0.90
N VAL A 49 -4.64 -2.93 0.06
CA VAL A 49 -3.58 -1.95 -0.20
C VAL A 49 -2.28 -2.71 -0.45
N GLU A 50 -1.68 -2.49 -1.59
CA GLU A 50 -0.45 -3.18 -1.98
C GLU A 50 0.75 -2.23 -1.91
N VAL A 51 1.83 -2.71 -1.30
CA VAL A 51 3.13 -2.04 -1.27
C VAL A 51 4.00 -2.62 -2.38
N ARG A 52 4.56 -1.77 -3.21
CA ARG A 52 5.40 -2.18 -4.35
C ARG A 52 6.80 -1.63 -4.29
#